data_c8f426722bdef9f843092b865d4d31a8
#
_entry.id   c8f426722bdef9f843092b865d4d31a8
#
_cell.length_a   1.000
_cell.length_b   1.000
_cell.length_c   1.000
_cell.angle_alpha   90.00
_cell.angle_beta   90.00
_cell.angle_gamma   90.00
#
_symmetry.space_group_name_H-M   'P 1'
#
loop_
_entity.id
_entity.type
_entity.pdbx_description
1 polymer ?
#
loop_
_entity_poly.entity_id
_entity_poly.type
_entity_poly.pdbx_seq_one_letter_code
_entity_poly.pdbx_strand_id
1 'polypeptide(L)'
;MDEVGYVTVVGTPFQSPEEVAELVTSDANPLESRFSPTYSMVLNLLQRFSLDEAKELILKSFGYFSSTDRLKPLMAQKSEADAAIENFKGFKCFAGLTNEDMFTYNKLRNTYIEYRKIQKTLKKQMKHKSEEKQKEYLEFEAKTKDFLKKVHSYACDTCKFYKKHMKETELLERFQKRADKLAKSIEYEKDIYWRKFLNHTAALKEMGYIENDYPNEKGMTIAAIRAENELFVAEIIFSGILDDLKPDELASVICAITTEDLRADVYPELPISKGTRKALNQIKNIRRRISIVQRDNDIETEMYINSYYSPLIEYWVNGGEWSELIEQIGAGEGDIVRSFKRTIDVLRQLTVIPNVSENLVETARSAIDAIQRSPIDID
;
A
#
# COMPACT_ATOMS: atom_id res chain seq x y z
N MET A 1 -40.06 24.33 -11.39
CA MET A 1 -40.09 23.49 -12.62
C MET A 1 -38.77 22.79 -12.64
N ASP A 2 -38.75 21.50 -12.38
CA ASP A 2 -37.55 20.69 -12.47
C ASP A 2 -37.16 20.62 -13.96
N GLU A 3 -36.00 21.08 -14.32
CA GLU A 3 -35.48 20.98 -15.68
C GLU A 3 -35.23 19.48 -15.96
N VAL A 4 -35.84 18.99 -17.04
CA VAL A 4 -35.63 17.61 -17.48
C VAL A 4 -34.25 17.49 -18.10
N GLY A 5 -33.38 16.71 -17.45
CA GLY A 5 -32.07 16.36 -17.99
C GLY A 5 -32.17 15.23 -19.01
N TYR A 6 -31.44 15.34 -20.11
CA TYR A 6 -31.32 14.27 -21.10
C TYR A 6 -29.98 13.60 -20.98
N VAL A 7 -29.95 12.26 -20.92
CA VAL A 7 -28.73 11.47 -20.92
C VAL A 7 -28.70 10.59 -22.16
N THR A 8 -27.62 10.67 -22.92
CA THR A 8 -27.39 9.79 -24.06
C THR A 8 -26.39 8.70 -23.65
N VAL A 9 -26.82 7.45 -23.71
CA VAL A 9 -25.95 6.30 -23.43
C VAL A 9 -25.53 5.68 -24.75
N VAL A 10 -24.22 5.53 -24.95
CA VAL A 10 -23.65 4.88 -26.12
C VAL A 10 -23.28 3.45 -25.74
N GLY A 11 -24.00 2.49 -26.28
CA GLY A 11 -23.68 1.06 -26.13
C GLY A 11 -22.54 0.64 -27.07
N THR A 12 -21.83 -0.41 -26.71
CA THR A 12 -20.87 -1.04 -27.65
C THR A 12 -21.62 -1.83 -28.74
N PRO A 13 -21.03 -2.06 -29.91
CA PRO A 13 -21.67 -2.83 -30.99
C PRO A 13 -22.11 -4.26 -30.63
N PHE A 14 -21.66 -4.77 -29.49
CA PHE A 14 -21.95 -6.12 -28.99
C PHE A 14 -23.02 -6.16 -27.89
N GLN A 15 -23.52 -5.01 -27.44
CA GLN A 15 -24.58 -4.93 -26.42
C GLN A 15 -25.94 -4.86 -27.09
N SER A 16 -26.90 -5.63 -26.59
CA SER A 16 -28.30 -5.53 -27.02
C SER A 16 -28.95 -4.24 -26.50
N PRO A 17 -29.99 -3.73 -27.16
CA PRO A 17 -30.77 -2.60 -26.66
C PRO A 17 -31.36 -2.84 -25.26
N GLU A 18 -31.71 -4.08 -24.93
CA GLU A 18 -32.23 -4.49 -23.64
C GLU A 18 -31.16 -4.38 -22.54
N GLU A 19 -29.95 -4.83 -22.81
CA GLU A 19 -28.80 -4.70 -21.88
C GLU A 19 -28.46 -3.23 -21.61
N VAL A 20 -28.52 -2.38 -22.65
CA VAL A 20 -28.30 -0.94 -22.49
C VAL A 20 -29.43 -0.30 -21.69
N ALA A 21 -30.70 -0.69 -21.90
CA ALA A 21 -31.83 -0.21 -21.15
C ALA A 21 -31.76 -0.62 -19.67
N GLU A 22 -31.32 -1.85 -19.37
CA GLU A 22 -31.11 -2.34 -18.01
C GLU A 22 -30.00 -1.56 -17.31
N LEU A 23 -28.90 -1.26 -18.01
CA LEU A 23 -27.80 -0.44 -17.48
C LEU A 23 -28.27 0.98 -17.10
N VAL A 24 -29.12 1.59 -17.93
CA VAL A 24 -29.65 2.94 -17.71
C VAL A 24 -30.64 3.00 -16.54
N THR A 25 -31.39 1.92 -16.32
CA THR A 25 -32.41 1.83 -15.26
C THR A 25 -31.89 1.24 -13.96
N SER A 26 -30.66 0.70 -13.96
CA SER A 26 -30.02 0.20 -12.75
C SER A 26 -29.63 1.35 -11.79
N ASP A 27 -29.55 1.03 -10.51
CA ASP A 27 -28.99 1.96 -9.53
C ASP A 27 -27.55 2.33 -9.90
N ALA A 28 -27.19 3.59 -9.65
CA ALA A 28 -25.82 4.06 -9.89
C ALA A 28 -24.82 3.21 -9.08
N ASN A 29 -23.75 2.77 -9.73
CA ASN A 29 -22.68 2.10 -9.03
C ASN A 29 -22.13 2.99 -7.91
N PRO A 30 -21.92 2.45 -6.70
CA PRO A 30 -21.37 3.22 -5.60
C PRO A 30 -19.98 3.79 -6.00
N LEU A 31 -19.79 5.06 -5.73
CA LEU A 31 -18.48 5.69 -5.93
C LEU A 31 -17.51 5.18 -4.87
N GLU A 32 -16.45 4.53 -5.32
CA GLU A 32 -15.35 4.11 -4.45
C GLU A 32 -14.21 5.14 -4.54
N SER A 33 -13.78 5.64 -3.39
CA SER A 33 -12.61 6.52 -3.33
C SER A 33 -11.33 5.70 -3.43
N ARG A 34 -10.48 6.05 -4.40
CA ARG A 34 -9.08 5.58 -4.48
C ARG A 34 -8.11 6.55 -3.80
N PHE A 35 -8.63 7.39 -2.90
CA PHE A 35 -7.81 8.35 -2.18
C PHE A 35 -6.70 7.65 -1.42
N SER A 36 -5.47 8.10 -1.63
CA SER A 36 -4.30 7.78 -0.83
C SER A 36 -3.49 9.06 -0.66
N PRO A 37 -3.00 9.38 0.54
CA PRO A 37 -2.08 10.49 0.69
C PRO A 37 -0.87 10.32 -0.24
N THR A 38 -0.45 11.42 -0.88
CA THR A 38 0.78 11.49 -1.68
C THR A 38 1.82 12.35 -0.97
N TYR A 39 3.06 12.30 -1.41
CA TYR A 39 4.13 13.12 -0.84
C TYR A 39 3.83 14.62 -0.96
N SER A 40 3.37 15.08 -2.12
CA SER A 40 3.00 16.48 -2.33
C SER A 40 1.83 16.90 -1.45
N MET A 41 0.83 16.05 -1.25
CA MET A 41 -0.29 16.32 -0.36
C MET A 41 0.17 16.49 1.09
N VAL A 42 1.02 15.59 1.58
CA VAL A 42 1.56 15.67 2.95
C VAL A 42 2.31 16.98 3.16
N LEU A 43 3.20 17.34 2.24
CA LEU A 43 3.98 18.57 2.32
C LEU A 43 3.09 19.82 2.24
N ASN A 44 2.12 19.85 1.34
CA ASN A 44 1.17 20.96 1.22
C ASN A 44 0.28 21.15 2.46
N LEU A 45 -0.09 20.05 3.13
CA LEU A 45 -0.83 20.12 4.39
C LEU A 45 0.06 20.62 5.53
N LEU A 46 1.26 20.05 5.69
CA LEU A 46 2.18 20.45 6.76
C LEU A 46 2.75 21.85 6.60
N GLN A 47 2.73 22.42 5.38
CA GLN A 47 3.06 23.83 5.15
C GLN A 47 2.07 24.78 5.80
N ARG A 48 0.79 24.41 5.90
CA ARG A 48 -0.31 25.29 6.29
C ARG A 48 -0.95 24.95 7.62
N PHE A 49 -0.81 23.71 8.07
CA PHE A 49 -1.53 23.15 9.19
C PHE A 49 -0.59 22.37 10.10
N SER A 50 -0.88 22.38 11.39
CA SER A 50 -0.28 21.46 12.34
C SER A 50 -0.70 20.01 12.06
N LEU A 51 0.00 19.04 12.67
CA LEU A 51 -0.37 17.62 12.53
C LEU A 51 -1.80 17.32 12.97
N ASP A 52 -2.27 17.95 14.04
CA ASP A 52 -3.64 17.75 14.54
C ASP A 52 -4.69 18.30 13.58
N GLU A 53 -4.46 19.49 13.03
CA GLU A 53 -5.35 20.10 12.03
C GLU A 53 -5.33 19.29 10.73
N ALA A 54 -4.17 18.80 10.28
CA ALA A 54 -4.05 17.93 9.13
C ALA A 54 -4.84 16.63 9.32
N LYS A 55 -4.82 16.04 10.53
CA LYS A 55 -5.63 14.88 10.87
C LYS A 55 -7.11 15.15 10.72
N GLU A 56 -7.59 16.27 11.23
CA GLU A 56 -9.00 16.64 11.10
C GLU A 56 -9.43 16.78 9.62
N LEU A 57 -8.57 17.36 8.77
CA LEU A 57 -8.85 17.51 7.36
C LEU A 57 -8.92 16.15 6.64
N ILE A 58 -8.01 15.23 6.96
CA ILE A 58 -8.03 13.88 6.40
C ILE A 58 -9.29 13.12 6.80
N LEU A 59 -9.73 13.26 8.06
CA LEU A 59 -10.97 12.65 8.56
C LEU A 59 -12.24 13.25 7.93
N LYS A 60 -12.17 14.42 7.30
CA LYS A 60 -13.25 15.04 6.51
C LYS A 60 -13.18 14.71 5.01
N SER A 61 -12.18 13.95 4.57
CA SER A 61 -12.02 13.59 3.16
C SER A 61 -13.09 12.61 2.68
N PHE A 62 -13.39 12.63 1.37
CA PHE A 62 -14.28 11.65 0.75
C PHE A 62 -13.73 10.22 0.89
N GLY A 63 -12.40 10.04 0.91
CA GLY A 63 -11.76 8.76 1.18
C GLY A 63 -12.14 8.18 2.54
N TYR A 64 -12.09 9.02 3.60
CA TYR A 64 -12.52 8.61 4.93
C TYR A 64 -14.03 8.30 4.95
N PHE A 65 -14.86 9.14 4.33
CA PHE A 65 -16.30 8.89 4.21
C PHE A 65 -16.59 7.54 3.54
N SER A 66 -15.95 7.23 2.41
CA SER A 66 -16.08 5.93 1.72
C SER A 66 -15.61 4.76 2.60
N SER A 67 -14.62 4.96 3.49
CA SER A 67 -14.20 3.92 4.41
C SER A 67 -15.27 3.55 5.43
N THR A 68 -16.21 4.46 5.73
CA THR A 68 -17.32 4.17 6.65
C THR A 68 -18.24 3.07 6.11
N ASP A 69 -18.40 2.94 4.80
CA ASP A 69 -19.17 1.86 4.19
C ASP A 69 -18.49 0.50 4.38
N ARG A 70 -17.16 0.45 4.35
CA ARG A 70 -16.38 -0.77 4.67
C ARG A 70 -16.44 -1.12 6.16
N LEU A 71 -16.61 -0.12 7.03
CA LEU A 71 -16.75 -0.31 8.47
C LEU A 71 -18.10 -0.91 8.87
N LYS A 72 -19.18 -0.58 8.16
CA LYS A 72 -20.53 -1.06 8.47
C LYS A 72 -20.64 -2.59 8.62
N PRO A 73 -20.16 -3.40 7.65
CA PRO A 73 -20.22 -4.86 7.77
C PRO A 73 -19.32 -5.40 8.90
N LEU A 74 -18.16 -4.78 9.15
CA LEU A 74 -17.29 -5.16 10.26
C LEU A 74 -17.94 -4.89 11.61
N MET A 75 -18.58 -3.72 11.75
CA MET A 75 -19.30 -3.33 12.97
C MET A 75 -20.51 -4.25 13.21
N ALA A 76 -21.27 -4.61 12.16
CA ALA A 76 -22.37 -5.56 12.27
C ALA A 76 -21.88 -6.94 12.75
N GLN A 77 -20.81 -7.46 12.13
CA GLN A 77 -20.22 -8.75 12.55
C GLN A 77 -19.67 -8.70 13.99
N LYS A 78 -19.10 -7.56 14.40
CA LYS A 78 -18.64 -7.38 15.79
C LYS A 78 -19.83 -7.39 16.74
N SER A 79 -20.90 -6.66 16.43
CA SER A 79 -22.13 -6.64 17.23
C SER A 79 -22.74 -8.05 17.37
N GLU A 80 -22.74 -8.85 16.30
CA GLU A 80 -23.18 -10.26 16.37
C GLU A 80 -22.29 -11.09 17.30
N ALA A 81 -20.95 -10.92 17.23
CA ALA A 81 -20.01 -11.62 18.09
C ALA A 81 -20.17 -11.21 19.56
N ASP A 82 -20.33 -9.92 19.83
CA ASP A 82 -20.58 -9.37 21.17
C ASP A 82 -21.91 -9.91 21.74
N ALA A 83 -22.99 -9.92 20.95
CA ALA A 83 -24.27 -10.48 21.34
C ALA A 83 -24.18 -12.00 21.62
N ALA A 84 -23.38 -12.72 20.84
CA ALA A 84 -23.14 -14.16 21.09
C ALA A 84 -22.41 -14.38 22.42
N ILE A 85 -21.47 -13.48 22.80
CA ILE A 85 -20.78 -13.52 24.10
C ILE A 85 -21.76 -13.20 25.23
N GLU A 86 -22.55 -12.13 25.08
CA GLU A 86 -23.51 -11.69 26.11
C GLU A 86 -24.61 -12.73 26.35
N ASN A 87 -25.12 -13.35 25.29
CA ASN A 87 -26.14 -14.41 25.36
C ASN A 87 -25.58 -15.77 25.78
N PHE A 88 -24.26 -15.88 25.92
CA PHE A 88 -23.63 -17.14 26.31
C PHE A 88 -23.93 -17.45 27.80
N LYS A 89 -24.86 -18.37 28.04
CA LYS A 89 -25.27 -18.74 29.41
C LYS A 89 -24.22 -19.51 30.20
N GLY A 90 -23.16 -19.98 29.51
CA GLY A 90 -22.12 -20.78 30.13
C GLY A 90 -22.59 -22.12 30.66
N PHE A 91 -21.67 -22.85 31.29
CA PHE A 91 -22.03 -24.07 32.01
C PHE A 91 -22.28 -23.77 33.49
N LYS A 92 -23.22 -24.49 34.10
CA LYS A 92 -23.39 -24.48 35.55
C LYS A 92 -22.46 -25.55 36.14
N CYS A 93 -21.40 -25.07 36.79
CA CYS A 93 -20.47 -25.95 37.50
C CYS A 93 -20.94 -26.18 38.93
N PHE A 94 -21.14 -27.47 39.31
CA PHE A 94 -21.52 -27.84 40.68
C PHE A 94 -20.42 -27.49 41.72
N ALA A 95 -19.16 -27.33 41.29
CA ALA A 95 -18.05 -26.87 42.12
C ALA A 95 -17.93 -25.34 42.20
N GLY A 96 -18.87 -24.60 41.61
CA GLY A 96 -18.87 -23.14 41.61
C GLY A 96 -17.82 -22.48 40.72
N LEU A 97 -17.15 -23.24 39.84
CA LEU A 97 -16.14 -22.70 38.92
C LEU A 97 -16.74 -21.87 37.81
N THR A 98 -16.05 -20.78 37.46
CA THR A 98 -16.39 -19.87 36.38
C THR A 98 -15.79 -20.29 35.04
N ASN A 99 -16.17 -19.62 33.94
CA ASN A 99 -15.50 -19.78 32.66
C ASN A 99 -14.00 -19.46 32.75
N GLU A 100 -13.62 -18.46 33.54
CA GLU A 100 -12.22 -18.04 33.72
C GLU A 100 -11.40 -19.14 34.43
N ASP A 101 -11.98 -19.80 35.42
CA ASP A 101 -11.36 -20.94 36.07
C ASP A 101 -11.12 -22.09 35.07
N MET A 102 -12.08 -22.34 34.18
CA MET A 102 -11.94 -23.33 33.12
C MET A 102 -10.85 -22.98 32.12
N PHE A 103 -10.74 -21.71 31.71
CA PHE A 103 -9.63 -21.25 30.84
C PHE A 103 -8.28 -21.50 31.53
N THR A 104 -8.18 -21.07 32.78
CA THR A 104 -6.96 -21.24 33.58
C THR A 104 -6.58 -22.69 33.70
N TYR A 105 -7.54 -23.54 34.07
CA TYR A 105 -7.34 -24.97 34.16
C TYR A 105 -6.89 -25.57 32.81
N ASN A 106 -7.56 -25.21 31.71
CA ASN A 106 -7.22 -25.71 30.38
C ASN A 106 -5.80 -25.33 29.98
N LYS A 107 -5.40 -24.07 30.23
CA LYS A 107 -4.05 -23.59 30.00
C LYS A 107 -3.02 -24.38 30.78
N LEU A 108 -3.26 -24.55 32.07
CA LEU A 108 -2.38 -25.35 32.94
C LEU A 108 -2.26 -26.79 32.46
N ARG A 109 -3.38 -27.43 32.12
CA ARG A 109 -3.43 -28.80 31.62
C ARG A 109 -2.69 -28.96 30.28
N ASN A 110 -2.86 -28.03 29.36
CA ASN A 110 -2.15 -28.04 28.08
C ASN A 110 -0.64 -27.87 28.29
N THR A 111 -0.23 -26.91 29.13
CA THR A 111 1.18 -26.76 29.52
C THR A 111 1.75 -28.03 30.15
N TYR A 112 1.02 -28.67 31.06
CA TYR A 112 1.42 -29.95 31.61
C TYR A 112 1.62 -31.03 30.55
N ILE A 113 0.70 -31.14 29.58
CA ILE A 113 0.80 -32.09 28.47
C ILE A 113 2.04 -31.85 27.62
N GLU A 114 2.35 -30.59 27.33
CA GLU A 114 3.56 -30.19 26.58
C GLU A 114 4.83 -30.56 27.33
N TYR A 115 4.92 -30.15 28.60
CA TYR A 115 6.07 -30.53 29.45
C TYR A 115 6.25 -32.01 29.55
N ARG A 116 5.16 -32.77 29.68
CA ARG A 116 5.21 -34.25 29.70
C ARG A 116 5.70 -34.84 28.38
N LYS A 117 5.38 -34.25 27.24
CA LYS A 117 5.91 -34.63 25.91
C LYS A 117 7.43 -34.40 25.85
N ILE A 118 7.87 -33.20 26.24
CA ILE A 118 9.29 -32.84 26.28
C ILE A 118 10.04 -33.80 27.23
N GLN A 119 9.53 -34.05 28.44
CA GLN A 119 10.13 -34.97 29.41
C GLN A 119 10.30 -36.36 28.82
N LYS A 120 9.28 -36.89 28.10
CA LYS A 120 9.39 -38.19 27.42
C LYS A 120 10.47 -38.22 26.35
N THR A 121 10.66 -37.13 25.62
CA THR A 121 11.71 -36.98 24.59
C THR A 121 13.08 -36.97 25.25
N LEU A 122 13.27 -36.15 26.28
CA LEU A 122 14.52 -36.04 27.03
C LEU A 122 14.88 -37.39 27.65
N LYS A 123 13.90 -38.12 28.21
CA LYS A 123 14.12 -39.49 28.77
C LYS A 123 14.63 -40.49 27.73
N LYS A 124 14.17 -40.38 26.48
CA LYS A 124 14.69 -41.23 25.38
C LYS A 124 16.13 -40.86 25.00
N GLN A 125 16.47 -39.58 25.05
CA GLN A 125 17.81 -39.05 24.72
C GLN A 125 18.84 -39.33 25.81
N MET A 126 18.43 -39.51 27.08
CA MET A 126 19.32 -39.88 28.23
C MET A 126 20.01 -41.24 28.08
N LYS A 127 19.61 -42.07 27.13
CA LYS A 127 20.32 -43.35 26.85
C LYS A 127 21.77 -43.13 26.42
N HIS A 128 22.18 -41.90 26.12
CA HIS A 128 23.56 -41.50 25.75
C HIS A 128 24.21 -40.61 26.81
N LYS A 129 24.27 -41.06 28.07
CA LYS A 129 25.12 -40.62 29.22
C LYS A 129 25.83 -39.23 29.07
N SER A 130 25.09 -38.11 29.02
CA SER A 130 25.63 -36.76 29.20
C SER A 130 25.09 -36.20 30.52
N GLU A 131 25.94 -35.73 31.41
CA GLU A 131 25.55 -35.12 32.70
C GLU A 131 24.64 -33.90 32.49
N GLU A 132 24.90 -33.14 31.44
CA GLU A 132 24.12 -31.96 31.07
C GLU A 132 22.65 -32.32 30.72
N LYS A 133 22.43 -33.37 29.94
CA LYS A 133 21.08 -33.88 29.61
C LYS A 133 20.36 -34.46 30.82
N GLN A 134 21.09 -35.00 31.77
CA GLN A 134 20.53 -35.51 33.01
C GLN A 134 20.02 -34.36 33.89
N LYS A 135 20.77 -33.22 33.96
CA LYS A 135 20.36 -32.05 34.68
C LYS A 135 19.11 -31.41 34.05
N GLU A 136 19.11 -31.28 32.74
CA GLU A 136 17.96 -30.75 31.97
C GLU A 136 16.71 -31.61 32.21
N TYR A 137 16.82 -32.94 32.17
CA TYR A 137 15.72 -33.84 32.47
C TYR A 137 15.14 -33.64 33.87
N LEU A 138 16.00 -33.50 34.90
CA LEU A 138 15.58 -33.31 36.29
C LEU A 138 14.85 -31.98 36.48
N GLU A 139 15.30 -30.92 35.82
CA GLU A 139 14.62 -29.61 35.82
C GLU A 139 13.22 -29.73 35.19
N PHE A 140 13.10 -30.38 34.02
CA PHE A 140 11.80 -30.59 33.37
C PHE A 140 10.90 -31.53 34.21
N GLU A 141 11.46 -32.53 34.87
CA GLU A 141 10.71 -33.40 35.77
C GLU A 141 10.12 -32.63 36.96
N ALA A 142 10.89 -31.75 37.58
CA ALA A 142 10.43 -30.90 38.67
C ALA A 142 9.30 -29.97 38.20
N LYS A 143 9.46 -29.31 37.06
CA LYS A 143 8.43 -28.43 36.44
C LYS A 143 7.16 -29.23 36.11
N THR A 144 7.30 -30.43 35.53
CA THR A 144 6.16 -31.30 35.18
C THR A 144 5.38 -31.72 36.44
N LYS A 145 6.08 -32.06 37.53
CA LYS A 145 5.45 -32.37 38.82
C LYS A 145 4.72 -31.18 39.44
N ASP A 146 5.28 -29.97 39.33
CA ASP A 146 4.63 -28.76 39.82
C ASP A 146 3.34 -28.45 39.03
N PHE A 147 3.39 -28.51 37.69
CA PHE A 147 2.19 -28.35 36.89
C PHE A 147 1.14 -29.41 37.15
N LEU A 148 1.53 -30.65 37.39
CA LEU A 148 0.61 -31.73 37.74
C LEU A 148 -0.11 -31.44 39.07
N LYS A 149 0.60 -30.96 40.08
CA LYS A 149 0.00 -30.56 41.36
C LYS A 149 -1.03 -29.43 41.16
N LYS A 150 -0.68 -28.44 40.35
CA LYS A 150 -1.60 -27.33 40.01
C LYS A 150 -2.83 -27.83 39.24
N VAL A 151 -2.69 -28.75 38.31
CA VAL A 151 -3.82 -29.38 37.61
C VAL A 151 -4.74 -30.13 38.57
N HIS A 152 -4.16 -30.94 39.48
CA HIS A 152 -4.94 -31.71 40.45
C HIS A 152 -5.62 -30.85 41.53
N SER A 153 -5.21 -29.60 41.70
CA SER A 153 -5.89 -28.69 42.65
C SER A 153 -7.24 -28.18 42.14
N TYR A 154 -7.52 -28.34 40.81
CA TYR A 154 -8.81 -27.93 40.24
C TYR A 154 -9.82 -29.10 40.29
N ALA A 155 -11.05 -28.79 40.71
CA ALA A 155 -12.15 -29.77 40.71
C ALA A 155 -12.47 -30.30 39.29
N CYS A 156 -11.98 -29.61 38.23
CA CYS A 156 -12.11 -30.03 36.84
C CYS A 156 -11.38 -31.34 36.51
N ASP A 157 -10.32 -31.65 37.22
CA ASP A 157 -9.51 -32.85 36.94
C ASP A 157 -10.29 -34.14 37.15
N THR A 158 -11.21 -34.17 38.11
CA THR A 158 -12.09 -35.31 38.41
C THR A 158 -13.53 -35.13 37.92
N CYS A 159 -13.82 -34.05 37.23
CA CYS A 159 -15.17 -33.70 36.80
C CYS A 159 -15.68 -34.60 35.67
N LYS A 160 -16.79 -35.32 35.92
CA LYS A 160 -17.46 -36.16 34.90
C LYS A 160 -17.95 -35.37 33.69
N PHE A 161 -18.27 -34.08 33.83
CA PHE A 161 -18.78 -33.18 32.81
C PHE A 161 -17.69 -32.34 32.15
N TYR A 162 -16.42 -32.58 32.50
CA TYR A 162 -15.27 -31.82 32.01
C TYR A 162 -15.30 -31.60 30.47
N LYS A 163 -15.54 -32.65 29.68
CA LYS A 163 -15.55 -32.58 28.23
C LYS A 163 -16.65 -31.64 27.70
N LYS A 164 -17.82 -31.57 28.37
CA LYS A 164 -18.92 -30.68 28.01
C LYS A 164 -18.56 -29.25 28.36
N HIS A 165 -18.10 -29.02 29.57
CA HIS A 165 -17.63 -27.70 30.02
C HIS A 165 -16.54 -27.15 29.12
N MET A 166 -15.57 -27.99 28.73
CA MET A 166 -14.50 -27.59 27.81
C MET A 166 -15.03 -27.13 26.45
N LYS A 167 -15.98 -27.83 25.83
CA LYS A 167 -16.56 -27.43 24.55
C LYS A 167 -17.26 -26.09 24.66
N GLU A 168 -17.98 -25.84 25.74
CA GLU A 168 -18.67 -24.54 25.97
C GLU A 168 -17.65 -23.43 26.17
N THR A 169 -16.60 -23.67 26.96
CA THR A 169 -15.52 -22.70 27.18
C THR A 169 -14.74 -22.41 25.89
N GLU A 170 -14.42 -23.43 25.10
CA GLU A 170 -13.78 -23.26 23.79
C GLU A 170 -14.65 -22.47 22.82
N LEU A 171 -15.97 -22.65 22.87
CA LEU A 171 -16.90 -21.88 22.04
C LEU A 171 -16.90 -20.40 22.44
N LEU A 172 -16.96 -20.09 23.73
CA LEU A 172 -16.85 -18.73 24.24
C LEU A 172 -15.52 -18.09 23.83
N GLU A 173 -14.41 -18.81 23.96
CA GLU A 173 -13.09 -18.33 23.55
C GLU A 173 -13.03 -17.98 22.05
N ARG A 174 -13.69 -18.79 21.21
CA ARG A 174 -13.80 -18.49 19.77
C ARG A 174 -14.56 -17.19 19.51
N PHE A 175 -15.67 -16.96 20.20
CA PHE A 175 -16.43 -15.71 20.08
C PHE A 175 -15.61 -14.50 20.53
N GLN A 176 -14.92 -14.61 21.67
CA GLN A 176 -14.04 -13.56 22.19
C GLN A 176 -12.89 -13.24 21.18
N LYS A 177 -12.18 -14.25 20.70
CA LYS A 177 -11.12 -14.08 19.70
C LYS A 177 -11.65 -13.46 18.40
N ARG A 178 -12.87 -13.82 17.99
CA ARG A 178 -13.52 -13.22 16.81
C ARG A 178 -13.84 -11.75 17.07
N ALA A 179 -14.43 -11.42 18.20
CA ALA A 179 -14.76 -10.05 18.58
C ALA A 179 -13.51 -9.18 18.68
N ASP A 180 -12.44 -9.67 19.31
CA ASP A 180 -11.15 -8.96 19.41
C ASP A 180 -10.50 -8.73 18.04
N LYS A 181 -10.53 -9.75 17.16
CA LYS A 181 -10.04 -9.60 15.79
C LYS A 181 -10.82 -8.55 15.01
N LEU A 182 -12.14 -8.56 15.13
CA LEU A 182 -13.00 -7.57 14.47
C LEU A 182 -12.78 -6.16 15.04
N ALA A 183 -12.61 -6.02 16.36
CA ALA A 183 -12.28 -4.76 16.99
C ALA A 183 -10.98 -4.16 16.43
N LYS A 184 -9.92 -4.97 16.33
CA LYS A 184 -8.64 -4.56 15.73
C LYS A 184 -8.79 -4.18 14.26
N SER A 185 -9.59 -4.94 13.49
CA SER A 185 -9.84 -4.62 12.08
C SER A 185 -10.60 -3.30 11.93
N ILE A 186 -11.58 -3.03 12.78
CA ILE A 186 -12.34 -1.76 12.79
C ILE A 186 -11.42 -0.58 13.13
N GLU A 187 -10.56 -0.72 14.15
CA GLU A 187 -9.59 0.31 14.53
C GLU A 187 -8.58 0.55 13.40
N TYR A 188 -8.11 -0.53 12.76
CA TYR A 188 -7.23 -0.44 11.61
C TYR A 188 -7.86 0.35 10.45
N GLU A 189 -9.11 0.04 10.08
CA GLU A 189 -9.81 0.73 8.98
C GLU A 189 -10.13 2.19 9.30
N LYS A 190 -10.45 2.52 10.56
CA LYS A 190 -10.70 3.90 10.99
C LYS A 190 -9.50 4.82 10.80
N ASP A 191 -8.29 4.29 11.03
CA ASP A 191 -7.08 5.11 11.02
C ASP A 191 -6.23 4.93 9.76
N ILE A 192 -6.73 4.18 8.76
CA ILE A 192 -5.93 3.79 7.58
C ILE A 192 -5.34 5.00 6.83
N TYR A 193 -6.13 6.04 6.59
CA TYR A 193 -5.67 7.22 5.86
C TYR A 193 -4.72 8.10 6.68
N TRP A 194 -4.98 8.20 7.99
CA TRP A 194 -4.09 8.91 8.89
C TRP A 194 -2.74 8.21 9.04
N ARG A 195 -2.72 6.88 9.15
CA ARG A 195 -1.46 6.12 9.14
C ARG A 195 -0.69 6.27 7.84
N LYS A 196 -1.36 6.17 6.69
CA LYS A 196 -0.71 6.43 5.40
C LYS A 196 -0.08 7.83 5.35
N PHE A 197 -0.77 8.83 5.87
CA PHE A 197 -0.21 10.19 5.98
C PHE A 197 1.04 10.23 6.86
N LEU A 198 0.99 9.60 8.02
CA LEU A 198 2.14 9.53 8.93
C LEU A 198 3.32 8.75 8.33
N ASN A 199 3.06 7.68 7.59
CA ASN A 199 4.07 6.91 6.88
C ASN A 199 4.81 7.78 5.86
N HIS A 200 4.09 8.53 5.04
CA HIS A 200 4.70 9.48 4.10
C HIS A 200 5.47 10.59 4.82
N THR A 201 4.92 11.10 5.94
CA THR A 201 5.60 12.09 6.78
C THR A 201 6.93 11.54 7.33
N ALA A 202 6.92 10.29 7.80
CA ALA A 202 8.13 9.63 8.32
C ALA A 202 9.20 9.45 7.23
N ALA A 203 8.80 8.98 6.05
CA ALA A 203 9.71 8.85 4.91
C ALA A 203 10.32 10.20 4.48
N LEU A 204 9.50 11.26 4.44
CA LEU A 204 9.98 12.61 4.12
C LEU A 204 10.93 13.18 5.19
N LYS A 205 10.70 12.88 6.47
CA LYS A 205 11.63 13.23 7.56
C LYS A 205 12.94 12.46 7.45
N GLU A 206 12.87 11.15 7.21
CA GLU A 206 14.04 10.29 7.04
C GLU A 206 14.92 10.78 5.88
N MET A 207 14.31 11.23 4.79
CA MET A 207 15.01 11.77 3.62
C MET A 207 15.40 13.25 3.76
N GLY A 208 15.07 13.91 4.87
CA GLY A 208 15.47 15.29 5.17
C GLY A 208 14.68 16.36 4.42
N TYR A 209 13.41 16.12 4.11
CA TYR A 209 12.51 17.09 3.45
C TYR A 209 11.56 17.80 4.41
N ILE A 210 11.45 17.29 5.63
CA ILE A 210 10.67 17.88 6.72
C ILE A 210 11.59 18.09 7.93
N GLU A 211 11.60 19.30 8.47
CA GLU A 211 12.33 19.69 9.68
C GLU A 211 11.34 20.33 10.67
N ASN A 212 11.37 19.92 11.95
CA ASN A 212 10.46 20.43 12.98
C ASN A 212 8.96 20.44 12.56
N ASP A 213 8.52 19.37 11.90
CA ASP A 213 7.17 19.17 11.34
C ASP A 213 6.79 20.13 10.20
N TYR A 214 7.72 20.89 9.63
CA TYR A 214 7.50 21.76 8.48
C TYR A 214 8.35 21.36 7.28
N PRO A 215 7.86 21.50 6.04
CA PRO A 215 8.64 21.30 4.83
C PRO A 215 9.76 22.33 4.73
N ASN A 216 11.00 21.87 4.46
CA ASN A 216 12.08 22.77 4.08
C ASN A 216 12.01 23.13 2.59
N GLU A 217 12.97 23.92 2.07
CA GLU A 217 12.99 24.37 0.68
C GLU A 217 12.93 23.21 -0.34
N LYS A 218 13.67 22.11 -0.09
CA LYS A 218 13.59 20.92 -0.94
C LYS A 218 12.25 20.22 -0.85
N GLY A 219 11.65 20.18 0.35
CA GLY A 219 10.29 19.67 0.55
C GLY A 219 9.27 20.47 -0.23
N MET A 220 9.43 21.81 -0.31
CA MET A 220 8.56 22.67 -1.09
C MET A 220 8.67 22.40 -2.60
N THR A 221 9.85 22.01 -3.08
CA THR A 221 10.02 21.57 -4.48
C THR A 221 9.18 20.31 -4.75
N ILE A 222 9.21 19.31 -3.86
CA ILE A 222 8.37 18.10 -3.99
C ILE A 222 6.88 18.46 -3.95
N ALA A 223 6.49 19.39 -3.08
CA ALA A 223 5.09 19.84 -2.96
C ALA A 223 4.53 20.46 -4.25
N ALA A 224 5.40 20.99 -5.12
CA ALA A 224 5.04 21.59 -6.41
C ALA A 224 4.94 20.56 -7.55
N ILE A 225 5.52 19.38 -7.40
CA ILE A 225 5.50 18.32 -8.43
C ILE A 225 4.15 17.64 -8.51
N ARG A 226 3.72 17.33 -9.73
CA ARG A 226 2.53 16.55 -10.08
C ARG A 226 2.96 15.31 -10.85
N ALA A 227 3.17 14.21 -10.16
CA ALA A 227 3.58 12.93 -10.75
C ALA A 227 2.98 11.79 -9.93
N GLU A 228 3.08 10.56 -10.42
CA GLU A 228 2.66 9.37 -9.69
C GLU A 228 3.45 9.20 -8.39
N ASN A 229 4.75 9.49 -8.44
CA ASN A 229 5.63 9.51 -7.28
C ASN A 229 6.48 10.79 -7.31
N GLU A 230 6.00 11.82 -6.62
CA GLU A 230 6.64 13.14 -6.60
C GLU A 230 8.03 13.11 -5.99
N LEU A 231 8.24 12.26 -4.97
CA LEU A 231 9.54 12.08 -4.32
C LEU A 231 10.57 11.51 -5.29
N PHE A 232 10.17 10.55 -6.12
CA PHE A 232 11.06 9.95 -7.11
C PHE A 232 11.51 10.96 -8.16
N VAL A 233 10.57 11.75 -8.70
CA VAL A 233 10.88 12.81 -9.67
C VAL A 233 11.78 13.88 -9.05
N ALA A 234 11.49 14.32 -7.83
CA ALA A 234 12.33 15.31 -7.13
C ALA A 234 13.76 14.80 -6.89
N GLU A 235 13.94 13.56 -6.45
CA GLU A 235 15.25 12.97 -6.24
C GLU A 235 16.05 12.86 -7.55
N ILE A 236 15.39 12.62 -8.68
CA ILE A 236 16.03 12.65 -10.00
C ILE A 236 16.50 14.07 -10.33
N ILE A 237 15.65 15.08 -10.11
CA ILE A 237 16.01 16.49 -10.31
C ILE A 237 17.19 16.89 -9.42
N PHE A 238 17.13 16.64 -8.11
CA PHE A 238 18.18 16.99 -7.16
C PHE A 238 19.50 16.23 -7.37
N SER A 239 19.47 15.10 -8.07
CA SER A 239 20.70 14.35 -8.39
C SER A 239 21.56 15.02 -9.45
N GLY A 240 21.04 16.00 -10.21
CA GLY A 240 21.72 16.62 -11.33
C GLY A 240 21.87 15.73 -12.57
N ILE A 241 21.28 14.52 -12.57
CA ILE A 241 21.36 13.59 -13.72
C ILE A 241 20.78 14.22 -15.00
N LEU A 242 19.81 15.11 -14.86
CA LEU A 242 19.09 15.74 -15.98
C LEU A 242 19.83 16.95 -16.56
N ASP A 243 20.77 17.56 -15.83
CA ASP A 243 21.33 18.88 -16.17
C ASP A 243 22.18 18.89 -17.44
N ASP A 244 22.85 17.77 -17.75
CA ASP A 244 23.73 17.64 -18.92
C ASP A 244 23.07 16.95 -20.12
N LEU A 245 21.77 16.66 -20.04
CA LEU A 245 21.03 15.99 -21.12
C LEU A 245 20.69 16.96 -22.25
N LYS A 246 20.69 16.45 -23.48
CA LYS A 246 20.14 17.16 -24.62
C LYS A 246 18.60 17.11 -24.62
N PRO A 247 17.91 17.96 -25.39
CA PRO A 247 16.44 17.98 -25.40
C PRO A 247 15.80 16.62 -25.73
N ASP A 248 16.33 15.86 -26.65
CA ASP A 248 15.89 14.51 -27.03
C ASP A 248 16.12 13.50 -25.91
N GLU A 249 17.30 13.55 -25.27
CA GLU A 249 17.68 12.70 -24.14
C GLU A 249 16.81 13.00 -22.89
N LEU A 250 16.58 14.28 -22.60
CA LEU A 250 15.72 14.71 -21.51
C LEU A 250 14.27 14.24 -21.72
N ALA A 251 13.70 14.46 -22.92
CA ALA A 251 12.38 13.96 -23.26
C ALA A 251 12.26 12.45 -23.08
N SER A 252 13.28 11.70 -23.53
CA SER A 252 13.34 10.26 -23.44
C SER A 252 13.39 9.76 -21.99
N VAL A 253 14.17 10.39 -21.12
CA VAL A 253 14.27 10.06 -19.71
C VAL A 253 12.96 10.36 -18.98
N ILE A 254 12.38 11.54 -19.20
CA ILE A 254 11.09 11.92 -18.60
C ILE A 254 9.98 10.97 -19.08
N CYS A 255 9.94 10.62 -20.37
CA CYS A 255 9.01 9.65 -20.90
C CYS A 255 9.13 8.31 -20.18
N ALA A 256 10.34 7.81 -19.92
CA ALA A 256 10.57 6.54 -19.25
C ALA A 256 10.09 6.51 -17.80
N ILE A 257 10.18 7.63 -17.07
CA ILE A 257 9.75 7.71 -15.67
C ILE A 257 8.25 8.04 -15.49
N THR A 258 7.59 8.45 -16.57
CA THR A 258 6.14 8.74 -16.59
C THR A 258 5.31 7.65 -17.28
N THR A 259 5.96 6.70 -17.93
CA THR A 259 5.30 5.57 -18.60
C THR A 259 5.11 4.42 -17.62
N GLU A 260 3.86 4.02 -17.42
CA GLU A 260 3.49 2.85 -16.62
C GLU A 260 4.03 1.55 -17.26
N ASP A 261 4.09 0.47 -16.48
CA ASP A 261 4.51 -0.83 -17.00
C ASP A 261 3.51 -1.34 -18.04
N LEU A 262 4.00 -1.51 -19.27
CA LEU A 262 3.23 -2.01 -20.40
C LEU A 262 3.56 -3.48 -20.65
N ARG A 263 2.53 -4.26 -20.94
CA ARG A 263 2.70 -5.58 -21.55
C ARG A 263 2.73 -5.38 -23.07
N ALA A 264 3.92 -5.18 -23.60
CA ALA A 264 4.09 -5.00 -25.03
C ALA A 264 4.61 -6.31 -25.66
N ASP A 265 3.95 -6.75 -26.72
CA ASP A 265 4.36 -7.92 -27.50
C ASP A 265 5.47 -7.57 -28.53
N VAL A 266 5.57 -6.28 -28.89
CA VAL A 266 6.54 -5.75 -29.85
C VAL A 266 7.28 -4.58 -29.23
N TYR A 267 8.60 -4.58 -29.32
CA TYR A 267 9.45 -3.47 -28.85
C TYR A 267 9.96 -2.67 -30.06
N PRO A 268 10.06 -1.33 -29.96
CA PRO A 268 10.62 -0.51 -31.00
C PRO A 268 12.06 -0.91 -31.35
N GLU A 269 12.39 -1.00 -32.62
CA GLU A 269 13.75 -1.30 -33.07
C GLU A 269 14.69 -0.09 -33.06
N LEU A 270 14.14 1.11 -32.78
CA LEU A 270 14.89 2.35 -32.71
C LEU A 270 15.85 2.33 -31.50
N PRO A 271 17.11 2.78 -31.67
CA PRO A 271 18.07 2.82 -30.59
C PRO A 271 17.83 4.04 -29.69
N ILE A 272 18.05 3.89 -28.38
CA ILE A 272 18.18 5.03 -27.47
C ILE A 272 19.62 5.56 -27.42
N SER A 273 19.78 6.85 -27.21
CA SER A 273 21.08 7.51 -27.09
C SER A 273 21.91 6.98 -25.93
N LYS A 274 23.23 7.25 -25.97
CA LYS A 274 24.13 6.90 -24.86
C LYS A 274 23.82 7.71 -23.60
N GLY A 275 23.40 8.99 -23.76
CA GLY A 275 23.02 9.87 -22.67
C GLY A 275 21.80 9.36 -21.93
N THR A 276 20.71 9.05 -22.65
CA THR A 276 19.51 8.44 -22.06
C THR A 276 19.82 7.15 -21.32
N ARG A 277 20.59 6.24 -21.95
CA ARG A 277 20.93 4.97 -21.31
C ARG A 277 21.73 5.14 -20.03
N LYS A 278 22.69 6.10 -20.02
CA LYS A 278 23.48 6.45 -18.83
C LYS A 278 22.58 6.99 -17.72
N ALA A 279 21.71 7.95 -18.05
CA ALA A 279 20.78 8.57 -17.10
C ALA A 279 19.82 7.53 -16.51
N LEU A 280 19.19 6.70 -17.30
CA LEU A 280 18.28 5.64 -16.83
C LEU A 280 18.98 4.64 -15.91
N ASN A 281 20.24 4.29 -16.17
CA ASN A 281 21.00 3.43 -15.27
C ASN A 281 21.32 4.09 -13.91
N GLN A 282 21.56 5.40 -13.88
CA GLN A 282 21.75 6.14 -12.65
C GLN A 282 20.44 6.26 -11.86
N ILE A 283 19.32 6.52 -12.54
CA ILE A 283 17.96 6.60 -11.96
C ILE A 283 17.54 5.29 -11.28
N LYS A 284 17.98 4.12 -11.79
CA LYS A 284 17.74 2.83 -11.12
C LYS A 284 18.31 2.77 -9.69
N ASN A 285 19.43 3.46 -9.43
CA ASN A 285 20.01 3.52 -8.09
C ASN A 285 19.17 4.42 -7.17
N ILE A 286 18.65 5.54 -7.69
CA ILE A 286 17.70 6.41 -6.96
C ILE A 286 16.45 5.61 -6.59
N ARG A 287 15.85 4.92 -7.58
CA ARG A 287 14.68 4.06 -7.33
C ARG A 287 14.93 3.05 -6.23
N ARG A 288 16.09 2.37 -6.27
CA ARG A 288 16.44 1.37 -5.23
C ARG A 288 16.50 1.99 -3.83
N ARG A 289 17.11 3.18 -3.69
CA ARG A 289 17.19 3.90 -2.42
C ARG A 289 15.80 4.27 -1.89
N ILE A 290 14.96 4.86 -2.74
CA ILE A 290 13.59 5.24 -2.36
C ILE A 290 12.76 4.00 -2.04
N SER A 291 12.89 2.89 -2.78
CA SER A 291 12.17 1.65 -2.50
C SER A 291 12.47 1.08 -1.11
N ILE A 292 13.68 1.29 -0.60
CA ILE A 292 14.04 0.89 0.77
C ILE A 292 13.27 1.75 1.77
N VAL A 293 13.31 3.08 1.61
CA VAL A 293 12.60 4.02 2.49
C VAL A 293 11.09 3.77 2.45
N GLN A 294 10.51 3.57 1.26
CA GLN A 294 9.09 3.29 1.12
C GLN A 294 8.69 1.98 1.81
N ARG A 295 9.46 0.92 1.61
CA ARG A 295 9.21 -0.38 2.27
C ARG A 295 9.31 -0.26 3.79
N ASP A 296 10.33 0.42 4.31
CA ASP A 296 10.58 0.55 5.74
C ASP A 296 9.52 1.45 6.42
N ASN A 297 8.83 2.29 5.64
CA ASN A 297 7.71 3.14 6.06
C ASN A 297 6.33 2.64 5.57
N ASP A 298 6.20 1.42 5.07
CA ASP A 298 4.93 0.81 4.61
C ASP A 298 4.19 1.67 3.56
N ILE A 299 4.93 2.15 2.55
CA ILE A 299 4.44 2.97 1.44
C ILE A 299 4.49 2.16 0.14
N GLU A 300 3.36 2.10 -0.55
CA GLU A 300 3.17 1.35 -1.80
C GLU A 300 2.96 2.29 -3.00
N THR A 301 3.83 3.30 -3.17
CA THR A 301 3.74 4.21 -4.32
C THR A 301 4.68 3.74 -5.43
N GLU A 302 4.13 3.56 -6.63
CA GLU A 302 4.86 3.06 -7.79
C GLU A 302 5.95 4.04 -8.27
N MET A 303 7.02 3.47 -8.82
CA MET A 303 8.13 4.21 -9.45
C MET A 303 8.48 3.53 -10.77
N TYR A 304 8.01 4.12 -11.85
CA TYR A 304 8.22 3.55 -13.18
C TYR A 304 9.60 3.90 -13.74
N ILE A 305 10.21 2.96 -14.44
CA ILE A 305 11.35 3.14 -15.34
C ILE A 305 11.08 2.25 -16.54
N ASN A 306 10.19 2.70 -17.41
CA ASN A 306 9.80 1.98 -18.60
C ASN A 306 10.28 2.71 -19.85
N SER A 307 11.31 2.20 -20.50
CA SER A 307 11.91 2.82 -21.69
C SER A 307 11.23 2.43 -23.01
N TYR A 308 10.01 1.90 -22.96
CA TYR A 308 9.32 1.44 -24.17
C TYR A 308 9.12 2.55 -25.21
N TYR A 309 8.63 3.71 -24.79
CA TYR A 309 8.44 4.86 -25.66
C TYR A 309 9.68 5.78 -25.78
N SER A 310 10.73 5.54 -25.01
CA SER A 310 11.95 6.35 -25.01
C SER A 310 12.59 6.49 -26.39
N PRO A 311 12.81 5.42 -27.18
CA PRO A 311 13.39 5.57 -28.52
C PRO A 311 12.46 6.31 -29.48
N LEU A 312 11.15 6.20 -29.32
CA LEU A 312 10.17 6.87 -30.17
C LEU A 312 10.19 8.37 -29.95
N ILE A 313 10.24 8.82 -28.69
CA ILE A 313 10.27 10.26 -28.38
C ILE A 313 11.61 10.88 -28.75
N GLU A 314 12.75 10.17 -28.60
CA GLU A 314 14.05 10.64 -29.11
C GLU A 314 14.01 10.84 -30.63
N TYR A 315 13.50 9.86 -31.36
CA TYR A 315 13.35 9.95 -32.80
C TYR A 315 12.45 11.12 -33.20
N TRP A 316 11.32 11.29 -32.51
CA TRP A 316 10.38 12.39 -32.75
C TRP A 316 10.99 13.76 -32.50
N VAL A 317 11.67 13.97 -31.36
CA VAL A 317 12.34 15.24 -31.01
C VAL A 317 13.43 15.59 -32.02
N ASN A 318 14.10 14.60 -32.59
CA ASN A 318 15.12 14.77 -33.64
C ASN A 318 14.53 14.96 -35.07
N GLY A 319 13.22 15.20 -35.19
CA GLY A 319 12.59 15.50 -36.47
C GLY A 319 12.07 14.31 -37.25
N GLY A 320 11.98 13.13 -36.63
CA GLY A 320 11.44 11.92 -37.26
C GLY A 320 9.98 12.05 -37.72
N GLU A 321 9.55 11.21 -38.65
CA GLU A 321 8.22 11.21 -39.23
C GLU A 321 7.22 10.41 -38.39
N TRP A 322 5.98 10.92 -38.27
CA TRP A 322 4.95 10.26 -37.46
C TRP A 322 4.55 8.88 -37.97
N SER A 323 4.44 8.72 -39.27
CA SER A 323 4.14 7.43 -39.91
C SER A 323 5.15 6.35 -39.58
N GLU A 324 6.45 6.70 -39.54
CA GLU A 324 7.52 5.76 -39.20
C GLU A 324 7.46 5.36 -37.73
N LEU A 325 7.04 6.27 -36.83
CA LEU A 325 6.83 5.92 -35.42
C LEU A 325 5.72 4.89 -35.22
N ILE A 326 4.61 5.03 -35.94
CA ILE A 326 3.47 4.11 -35.82
C ILE A 326 3.86 2.71 -36.33
N GLU A 327 4.67 2.62 -37.38
CA GLU A 327 5.15 1.34 -37.91
C GLU A 327 6.05 0.55 -36.94
N GLN A 328 6.72 1.25 -36.01
CA GLN A 328 7.62 0.64 -35.03
C GLN A 328 6.92 -0.13 -33.90
N ILE A 329 5.63 0.11 -33.71
CA ILE A 329 4.91 -0.44 -32.57
C ILE A 329 3.59 -1.08 -32.98
N GLY A 330 3.26 -2.22 -32.35
CA GLY A 330 1.92 -2.80 -32.43
C GLY A 330 0.89 -2.12 -31.52
N ALA A 331 1.27 -1.01 -30.83
CA ALA A 331 0.40 -0.26 -29.94
C ALA A 331 -0.43 0.78 -30.73
N GLY A 332 -1.57 1.16 -30.14
CA GLY A 332 -2.41 2.18 -30.76
C GLY A 332 -1.75 3.57 -30.76
N GLU A 333 -1.94 4.32 -31.84
CA GLU A 333 -1.47 5.71 -32.00
C GLU A 333 -1.80 6.58 -30.76
N GLY A 334 -3.00 6.41 -30.18
CA GLY A 334 -3.43 7.12 -29.00
C GLY A 334 -2.56 6.91 -27.76
N ASP A 335 -1.85 5.79 -27.64
CA ASP A 335 -0.97 5.51 -26.51
C ASP A 335 0.36 6.26 -26.64
N ILE A 336 0.86 6.43 -27.86
CA ILE A 336 2.04 7.30 -28.13
C ILE A 336 1.68 8.75 -27.76
N VAL A 337 0.55 9.26 -28.30
CA VAL A 337 0.08 10.62 -28.04
C VAL A 337 -0.05 10.85 -26.54
N ARG A 338 -0.66 9.93 -25.81
CA ARG A 338 -0.83 10.03 -24.35
C ARG A 338 0.51 10.07 -23.62
N SER A 339 1.46 9.19 -23.99
CA SER A 339 2.78 9.17 -23.38
C SER A 339 3.57 10.45 -23.63
N PHE A 340 3.51 10.98 -24.86
CA PHE A 340 4.18 12.24 -25.19
C PHE A 340 3.55 13.44 -24.50
N LYS A 341 2.22 13.50 -24.39
CA LYS A 341 1.52 14.53 -23.61
C LYS A 341 1.90 14.51 -22.14
N ARG A 342 1.94 13.30 -21.50
CA ARG A 342 2.42 13.16 -20.11
C ARG A 342 3.88 13.64 -19.95
N THR A 343 4.72 13.36 -20.95
CA THR A 343 6.11 13.86 -20.97
C THR A 343 6.17 15.38 -21.01
N ILE A 344 5.38 16.01 -21.89
CA ILE A 344 5.26 17.47 -21.96
C ILE A 344 4.79 18.06 -20.63
N ASP A 345 3.82 17.45 -19.97
CA ASP A 345 3.30 17.93 -18.69
C ASP A 345 4.37 17.95 -17.59
N VAL A 346 5.22 16.93 -17.52
CA VAL A 346 6.33 16.91 -16.57
C VAL A 346 7.45 17.88 -16.99
N LEU A 347 7.78 17.98 -18.28
CA LEU A 347 8.75 18.97 -18.77
C LEU A 347 8.29 20.40 -18.47
N ARG A 348 7.01 20.74 -18.65
CA ARG A 348 6.45 22.04 -18.26
C ARG A 348 6.61 22.31 -16.76
N GLN A 349 6.42 21.31 -15.91
CA GLN A 349 6.66 21.46 -14.48
C GLN A 349 8.12 21.81 -14.19
N LEU A 350 9.09 21.19 -14.87
CA LEU A 350 10.52 21.52 -14.72
C LEU A 350 10.82 23.00 -15.01
N THR A 351 10.03 23.65 -15.85
CA THR A 351 10.25 25.08 -16.18
C THR A 351 9.76 26.06 -15.12
N VAL A 352 8.97 25.60 -14.13
CA VAL A 352 8.36 26.43 -13.07
C VAL A 352 8.70 25.99 -11.65
N ILE A 353 9.26 24.82 -11.48
CA ILE A 353 9.68 24.29 -10.17
C ILE A 353 10.87 25.11 -9.66
N PRO A 354 10.86 25.57 -8.39
CA PRO A 354 11.98 26.29 -7.81
C PRO A 354 13.22 25.42 -7.68
N ASN A 355 14.40 26.07 -7.70
CA ASN A 355 15.72 25.43 -7.52
C ASN A 355 16.13 24.42 -8.62
N VAL A 356 15.56 24.54 -9.81
CA VAL A 356 16.01 23.84 -11.03
C VAL A 356 17.05 24.70 -11.73
N SER A 357 18.09 24.08 -12.32
CA SER A 357 19.14 24.83 -13.05
C SER A 357 18.58 25.51 -14.29
N GLU A 358 19.10 26.71 -14.63
CA GLU A 358 18.68 27.44 -15.83
C GLU A 358 18.89 26.59 -17.09
N ASN A 359 19.98 25.84 -17.16
CA ASN A 359 20.26 24.94 -18.27
C ASN A 359 19.17 23.86 -18.44
N LEU A 360 18.72 23.25 -17.34
CA LEU A 360 17.66 22.25 -17.39
C LEU A 360 16.32 22.87 -17.81
N VAL A 361 16.03 24.10 -17.38
CA VAL A 361 14.84 24.86 -17.80
C VAL A 361 14.85 25.13 -19.30
N GLU A 362 15.98 25.59 -19.86
CA GLU A 362 16.13 25.84 -21.29
C GLU A 362 16.03 24.55 -22.12
N THR A 363 16.68 23.48 -21.64
CA THR A 363 16.60 22.15 -22.27
C THR A 363 15.17 21.62 -22.27
N ALA A 364 14.44 21.79 -21.16
CA ALA A 364 13.04 21.38 -21.06
C ALA A 364 12.14 22.14 -22.04
N ARG A 365 12.32 23.47 -22.18
CA ARG A 365 11.60 24.27 -23.16
C ARG A 365 11.88 23.79 -24.58
N SER A 366 13.15 23.60 -24.93
CA SER A 366 13.54 23.09 -26.24
C SER A 366 12.96 21.71 -26.54
N ALA A 367 12.88 20.84 -25.54
CA ALA A 367 12.26 19.53 -25.67
C ALA A 367 10.73 19.65 -25.90
N ILE A 368 10.06 20.53 -25.16
CA ILE A 368 8.61 20.79 -25.33
C ILE A 368 8.33 21.25 -26.75
N ASP A 369 9.05 22.29 -27.23
CA ASP A 369 8.86 22.86 -28.57
C ASP A 369 9.08 21.77 -29.64
N ALA A 370 10.06 20.92 -29.49
CA ALA A 370 10.34 19.84 -30.43
C ALA A 370 9.29 18.72 -30.41
N ILE A 371 8.67 18.45 -29.26
CA ILE A 371 7.61 17.43 -29.16
C ILE A 371 6.29 17.98 -29.70
N GLN A 372 5.98 19.27 -29.44
CA GLN A 372 4.72 19.93 -29.81
C GLN A 372 4.66 20.27 -31.30
N ARG A 373 4.49 19.25 -32.12
CA ARG A 373 4.18 19.42 -33.56
C ARG A 373 3.09 18.40 -33.93
N SER A 374 2.36 18.65 -35.00
CA SER A 374 1.28 17.77 -35.46
C SER A 374 1.76 16.32 -35.60
N PRO A 375 1.05 15.31 -35.03
CA PRO A 375 -0.30 15.37 -34.45
C PRO A 375 -0.32 15.54 -32.91
N ILE A 376 0.80 15.91 -32.26
CA ILE A 376 0.89 16.05 -30.81
C ILE A 376 0.46 17.48 -30.36
N ASP A 377 0.19 18.39 -31.29
CA ASP A 377 -0.25 19.75 -31.00
C ASP A 377 -1.39 19.74 -29.97
N ILE A 378 -1.20 20.54 -28.93
CA ILE A 378 -2.20 20.75 -27.88
C ILE A 378 -2.65 22.18 -28.00
N ASP A 379 -3.84 22.39 -28.52
CA ASP A 379 -4.58 23.65 -28.40
C ASP A 379 -5.12 23.78 -26.95
#